data_548bbbce6d24f6c058d09a307754df7d
#
_entry.id   548bbbce6d24f6c058d09a307754df7d
#
_cell.length_a   1.000
_cell.length_b   1.000
_cell.length_c   1.000
_cell.angle_alpha   90.00
_cell.angle_beta   90.00
_cell.angle_gamma   90.00
#
_symmetry.space_group_name_H-M   'P 1'
#
loop_
_entity.id
_entity.type
_entity.pdbx_description
1 polymer ?
#
loop_
_entity_poly.entity_id
_entity_poly.type
_entity_poly.pdbx_seq_one_letter_code
_entity_poly.pdbx_strand_id
1 'polypeptide(L)'
;MRALVFALALVVTPLAIGLSQTDLGLPGNSSCDNGNSADNRSDSGVVHAHQGLCAPQPPPPVCVNSPPSGGTGSITGTVSLDDVARTGLAGWCIEVSGPASATAVTDASGNYVVPGLPAGMYLVCEDIQTGFQETFPTSGPTCTTGIGWTISVFDNSESQFVDFRNLPL
;
A
#
# COMPACT_ATOMS: atom_id res chain seq x y z
N MET A 1 47.30 17.64 33.09
CA MET A 1 46.70 18.53 32.07
C MET A 1 45.44 17.87 31.55
N ARG A 2 44.28 18.36 31.94
CA ARG A 2 42.96 17.83 31.48
C ARG A 2 42.44 18.78 30.42
N ALA A 3 42.31 18.31 29.20
CA ALA A 3 41.70 19.05 28.08
C ALA A 3 40.17 18.92 28.18
N LEU A 4 39.50 20.07 28.37
CA LEU A 4 38.04 20.18 28.22
C LEU A 4 37.71 20.28 26.74
N VAL A 5 36.93 19.31 26.25
CA VAL A 5 36.34 19.38 24.91
C VAL A 5 34.92 19.95 25.05
N PHE A 6 34.72 21.17 24.57
CA PHE A 6 33.39 21.76 24.43
C PHE A 6 32.72 21.21 23.18
N ALA A 7 31.64 20.47 23.37
CA ALA A 7 30.77 20.08 22.28
C ALA A 7 29.78 21.21 22.00
N LEU A 8 29.91 21.83 20.83
CA LEU A 8 28.98 22.85 20.33
C LEU A 8 27.77 22.10 19.71
N ALA A 9 26.63 22.14 20.39
CA ALA A 9 25.38 21.59 19.84
C ALA A 9 24.80 22.64 18.87
N LEU A 10 24.82 22.29 17.58
CA LEU A 10 24.10 23.04 16.54
C LEU A 10 22.60 22.67 16.62
N VAL A 11 21.78 23.60 17.08
CA VAL A 11 20.32 23.48 17.02
C VAL A 11 19.89 23.86 15.60
N VAL A 12 19.55 22.86 14.79
CA VAL A 12 18.94 23.08 13.48
C VAL A 12 17.42 23.13 13.69
N THR A 13 16.85 24.34 13.62
CA THR A 13 15.40 24.51 13.57
C THR A 13 14.90 24.14 12.16
N PRO A 14 13.91 23.24 12.01
CA PRO A 14 13.33 22.99 10.71
C PRO A 14 12.47 24.19 10.31
N LEU A 15 12.84 24.84 9.21
CA LEU A 15 12.01 25.82 8.52
C LEU A 15 10.84 25.08 7.87
N ALA A 16 9.64 25.23 8.39
CA ALA A 16 8.44 24.72 7.77
C ALA A 16 8.16 25.52 6.50
N ILE A 17 8.57 24.98 5.35
CA ILE A 17 8.17 25.50 4.05
C ILE A 17 6.77 24.95 3.79
N GLY A 18 5.77 25.82 3.87
CA GLY A 18 4.42 25.52 3.42
C GLY A 18 4.43 25.22 1.93
N LEU A 19 4.39 23.96 1.55
CA LEU A 19 4.13 23.56 0.19
C LEU A 19 2.64 23.72 -0.07
N SER A 20 2.28 24.74 -0.85
CA SER A 20 0.99 24.81 -1.54
C SER A 20 0.79 23.49 -2.30
N GLN A 21 -0.27 22.79 -1.99
CA GLN A 21 -0.72 21.66 -2.80
C GLN A 21 -1.11 22.22 -4.17
N THR A 22 -0.22 22.08 -5.14
CA THR A 22 -0.59 22.18 -6.54
C THR A 22 -1.42 20.94 -6.85
N ASP A 23 -2.68 21.17 -7.19
CA ASP A 23 -3.61 20.18 -7.75
C ASP A 23 -2.91 19.41 -8.87
N LEU A 24 -2.41 18.20 -8.56
CA LEU A 24 -2.07 17.22 -9.57
C LEU A 24 -3.40 16.63 -10.03
N GLY A 25 -3.90 17.16 -11.15
CA GLY A 25 -5.10 16.71 -11.81
C GLY A 25 -5.06 15.19 -12.05
N LEU A 26 -5.70 14.46 -11.16
CA LEU A 26 -6.13 13.11 -11.45
C LEU A 26 -7.13 13.18 -12.59
N PRO A 27 -7.12 12.22 -13.54
CA PRO A 27 -8.15 12.15 -14.58
C PRO A 27 -9.49 12.02 -13.87
N GLY A 28 -10.20 13.12 -13.78
CA GLY A 28 -11.50 13.22 -13.15
C GLY A 28 -12.44 12.23 -13.82
N ASN A 29 -13.09 11.41 -13.01
CA ASN A 29 -14.30 10.73 -13.40
C ASN A 29 -15.34 11.85 -13.68
N SER A 30 -15.48 12.18 -14.96
CA SER A 30 -16.24 13.33 -15.48
C SER A 30 -17.74 13.32 -15.19
N SER A 31 -18.21 12.39 -14.34
CA SER A 31 -19.61 12.29 -13.92
C SER A 31 -19.98 13.20 -12.73
N CYS A 32 -18.99 13.78 -12.07
CA CYS A 32 -19.20 14.66 -10.91
C CYS A 32 -18.60 16.05 -11.07
N ASP A 33 -18.11 16.39 -12.26
CA ASP A 33 -17.78 17.76 -12.58
C ASP A 33 -19.06 18.56 -12.52
N ASN A 34 -19.18 19.35 -11.48
CA ASN A 34 -20.19 20.35 -11.32
C ASN A 34 -19.94 21.40 -12.40
N GLY A 35 -20.39 21.08 -13.62
CA GLY A 35 -20.39 22.00 -14.72
C GLY A 35 -21.23 23.21 -14.36
N ASN A 36 -20.58 24.19 -13.75
CA ASN A 36 -21.05 25.55 -13.72
C ASN A 36 -20.85 26.13 -15.12
N SER A 37 -21.45 25.49 -16.10
CA SER A 37 -21.67 26.07 -17.42
C SER A 37 -22.65 27.20 -17.28
N ALA A 38 -22.14 28.40 -17.22
CA ALA A 38 -22.90 29.63 -17.30
C ALA A 38 -23.52 29.83 -18.72
N ASP A 39 -24.02 28.77 -19.33
CA ASP A 39 -24.74 28.83 -20.58
C ASP A 39 -25.79 27.74 -20.64
N ASN A 40 -26.95 28.00 -20.07
CA ASN A 40 -28.19 27.86 -20.85
C ASN A 40 -29.39 28.28 -20.02
N ARG A 41 -29.94 29.38 -20.41
CA ARG A 41 -31.33 29.69 -20.24
C ARG A 41 -32.15 28.64 -20.98
N SER A 42 -32.79 27.78 -20.25
CA SER A 42 -34.06 27.20 -20.66
C SER A 42 -34.84 26.88 -19.42
N ASP A 43 -35.77 27.75 -19.23
CA ASP A 43 -36.90 27.70 -18.32
C ASP A 43 -37.65 26.39 -18.55
N SER A 44 -37.56 25.47 -17.59
CA SER A 44 -38.61 24.52 -17.23
C SER A 44 -38.10 23.64 -16.10
N GLY A 45 -38.53 24.00 -14.89
CA GLY A 45 -38.20 23.32 -13.65
C GLY A 45 -38.47 21.81 -13.67
N VAL A 46 -37.45 21.06 -13.60
CA VAL A 46 -37.35 19.87 -12.80
C VAL A 46 -35.91 19.77 -12.33
N VAL A 47 -35.66 20.29 -11.14
CA VAL A 47 -34.38 20.05 -10.45
C VAL A 47 -34.42 18.58 -10.06
N HIS A 48 -33.96 17.70 -10.96
CA HIS A 48 -33.61 16.36 -10.58
C HIS A 48 -32.39 16.47 -9.67
N ALA A 49 -32.65 16.47 -8.38
CA ALA A 49 -31.64 16.36 -7.36
C ALA A 49 -30.93 15.03 -7.49
N HIS A 50 -29.92 14.98 -8.35
CA HIS A 50 -28.90 13.93 -8.36
C HIS A 50 -27.92 14.11 -7.18
N GLN A 51 -28.42 14.61 -6.05
CA GLN A 51 -27.64 14.85 -4.84
C GLN A 51 -27.15 13.56 -4.16
N GLY A 52 -27.42 12.40 -4.73
CA GLY A 52 -27.05 11.12 -4.14
C GLY A 52 -25.82 10.42 -4.77
N LEU A 53 -25.34 10.89 -5.94
CA LEU A 53 -24.34 10.15 -6.69
C LEU A 53 -22.90 10.66 -6.56
N CYS A 54 -22.70 11.81 -5.93
CA CYS A 54 -21.41 12.45 -5.75
C CYS A 54 -21.03 12.58 -4.27
N ALA A 55 -21.43 11.64 -3.43
CA ALA A 55 -20.80 11.53 -2.11
C ALA A 55 -19.29 11.35 -2.32
N PRO A 56 -18.42 12.09 -1.62
CA PRO A 56 -16.98 11.83 -1.67
C PRO A 56 -16.76 10.36 -1.43
N GLN A 57 -16.18 9.67 -2.42
CA GLN A 57 -15.80 8.28 -2.22
C GLN A 57 -14.82 8.27 -1.05
N PRO A 58 -15.04 7.46 -0.01
CA PRO A 58 -14.05 7.35 1.05
C PRO A 58 -12.71 7.01 0.41
N PRO A 59 -11.61 7.63 0.84
CA PRO A 59 -10.30 7.28 0.34
C PRO A 59 -10.12 5.76 0.46
N PRO A 60 -9.49 5.11 -0.53
CA PRO A 60 -9.22 3.69 -0.44
C PRO A 60 -8.51 3.41 0.90
N PRO A 61 -8.81 2.28 1.55
CA PRO A 61 -8.18 1.95 2.82
C PRO A 61 -6.67 2.01 2.64
N VAL A 62 -6.02 2.86 3.42
CA VAL A 62 -4.56 2.95 3.43
C VAL A 62 -4.05 1.66 4.05
N CYS A 63 -3.26 0.89 3.30
CA CYS A 63 -2.58 -0.25 3.85
C CYS A 63 -1.60 0.20 4.93
N VAL A 64 -1.72 -0.38 6.11
CA VAL A 64 -0.83 -0.12 7.25
C VAL A 64 -0.33 -1.44 7.80
N ASN A 65 0.85 -1.45 8.40
CA ASN A 65 1.32 -2.63 9.11
C ASN A 65 0.37 -2.97 10.26
N SER A 66 -0.23 -4.14 10.19
CA SER A 66 -1.14 -4.66 11.21
C SER A 66 -0.77 -6.12 11.54
N PRO A 67 0.32 -6.33 12.31
CA PRO A 67 0.73 -7.67 12.69
C PRO A 67 -0.30 -8.27 13.68
N PRO A 68 -0.56 -9.57 13.61
CA PRO A 68 -1.41 -10.24 14.57
C PRO A 68 -0.68 -10.39 15.90
N SER A 69 -1.42 -10.75 16.93
CA SER A 69 -0.88 -11.13 18.24
C SER A 69 -1.17 -12.60 18.53
N GLY A 70 -0.28 -13.25 19.26
CA GLY A 70 -0.53 -14.58 19.82
C GLY A 70 0.22 -15.73 19.18
N GLY A 71 1.06 -15.48 18.19
CA GLY A 71 1.96 -16.47 17.60
C GLY A 71 3.43 -16.07 17.69
N THR A 72 4.30 -16.98 17.28
CA THR A 72 5.75 -16.80 17.26
C THR A 72 6.35 -17.02 15.87
N GLY A 73 5.52 -17.39 14.90
CA GLY A 73 5.92 -17.53 13.52
C GLY A 73 6.01 -16.19 12.80
N SER A 74 6.68 -16.17 11.66
CA SER A 74 6.76 -15.00 10.77
C SER A 74 6.80 -15.40 9.30
N ILE A 75 6.39 -14.47 8.44
CA ILE A 75 6.53 -14.54 6.98
C ILE A 75 7.35 -13.34 6.54
N THR A 76 8.33 -13.56 5.66
CA THR A 76 9.16 -12.51 5.07
C THR A 76 9.26 -12.69 3.56
N GLY A 77 9.40 -11.59 2.85
CA GLY A 77 9.57 -11.60 1.41
C GLY A 77 9.86 -10.22 0.85
N THR A 78 9.85 -10.15 -0.47
CA THR A 78 10.09 -8.91 -1.22
C THR A 78 9.03 -8.69 -2.28
N VAL A 79 8.72 -7.42 -2.57
CA VAL A 79 8.03 -7.01 -3.78
C VAL A 79 9.01 -6.24 -4.64
N SER A 80 9.21 -6.64 -5.88
CA SER A 80 10.21 -6.05 -6.76
C SER A 80 9.72 -5.91 -8.19
N LEU A 81 10.39 -5.05 -8.96
CA LEU A 81 10.26 -5.07 -10.42
C LEU A 81 10.77 -6.41 -10.97
N ASP A 82 10.13 -6.87 -12.03
CA ASP A 82 10.63 -8.03 -12.79
C ASP A 82 11.68 -7.58 -13.82
N ASP A 83 12.70 -6.90 -13.34
CA ASP A 83 13.88 -6.47 -14.05
C ASP A 83 15.12 -7.31 -13.65
N VAL A 84 16.25 -7.08 -14.32
CA VAL A 84 17.49 -7.78 -14.01
C VAL A 84 18.02 -7.45 -12.62
N ALA A 85 17.81 -6.23 -12.17
CA ALA A 85 18.28 -5.74 -10.86
C ALA A 85 17.36 -6.16 -9.70
N ARG A 86 16.12 -6.61 -9.97
CA ARG A 86 15.11 -6.88 -8.95
C ARG A 86 14.89 -5.66 -8.06
N THR A 87 14.70 -4.51 -8.69
CA THR A 87 14.52 -3.25 -7.98
C THR A 87 13.32 -3.33 -7.03
N GLY A 88 13.53 -3.11 -5.74
CA GLY A 88 12.48 -3.20 -4.72
C GLY A 88 11.40 -2.15 -4.90
N LEU A 89 10.15 -2.54 -4.66
CA LEU A 89 8.97 -1.68 -4.73
C LEU A 89 8.49 -1.32 -3.32
N ALA A 90 8.66 -0.07 -2.94
CA ALA A 90 8.26 0.46 -1.63
C ALA A 90 6.77 0.79 -1.56
N GLY A 91 6.17 0.64 -0.37
CA GLY A 91 4.78 1.05 -0.14
C GLY A 91 3.74 0.08 -0.70
N TRP A 92 4.11 -1.14 -1.03
CA TRP A 92 3.18 -2.19 -1.48
C TRP A 92 2.53 -2.89 -0.31
N CYS A 93 1.25 -3.17 -0.46
CA CYS A 93 0.46 -3.84 0.55
C CYS A 93 0.53 -5.36 0.38
N ILE A 94 0.83 -6.05 1.47
CA ILE A 94 0.76 -7.50 1.58
C ILE A 94 -0.34 -7.85 2.55
N GLU A 95 -1.27 -8.68 2.11
CA GLU A 95 -2.36 -9.22 2.91
C GLU A 95 -2.09 -10.67 3.26
N VAL A 96 -2.25 -11.01 4.53
CA VAL A 96 -2.09 -12.37 5.03
C VAL A 96 -3.39 -12.79 5.71
N SER A 97 -3.94 -13.93 5.27
CA SER A 97 -5.18 -14.48 5.82
C SER A 97 -5.02 -15.97 6.14
N GLY A 98 -5.58 -16.39 7.28
CA GLY A 98 -5.47 -17.76 7.77
C GLY A 98 -5.96 -17.86 9.21
N PRO A 99 -5.27 -18.58 10.11
CA PRO A 99 -5.59 -18.61 11.54
C PRO A 99 -5.63 -17.22 12.18
N ALA A 100 -4.87 -16.28 11.63
CA ALA A 100 -4.95 -14.86 11.94
C ALA A 100 -4.88 -14.05 10.65
N SER A 101 -5.38 -12.81 10.68
CA SER A 101 -5.24 -11.87 9.56
C SER A 101 -4.20 -10.81 9.91
N ALA A 102 -3.43 -10.41 8.91
CA ALA A 102 -2.40 -9.40 9.04
C ALA A 102 -2.22 -8.63 7.73
N THR A 103 -1.65 -7.44 7.84
CA THR A 103 -1.18 -6.67 6.69
C THR A 103 0.23 -6.15 6.96
N ALA A 104 1.03 -6.06 5.91
CA ALA A 104 2.35 -5.45 5.93
C ALA A 104 2.52 -4.50 4.74
N VAL A 105 3.37 -3.51 4.91
CA VAL A 105 3.75 -2.57 3.85
C VAL A 105 5.24 -2.73 3.60
N THR A 106 5.63 -2.81 2.32
CA THR A 106 7.04 -2.95 1.96
C THR A 106 7.84 -1.69 2.29
N ASP A 107 9.07 -1.88 2.74
CA ASP A 107 10.04 -0.83 3.02
C ASP A 107 10.63 -0.21 1.74
N ALA A 108 11.59 0.72 1.88
CA ALA A 108 12.25 1.40 0.76
C ALA A 108 13.02 0.44 -0.18
N SER A 109 13.33 -0.75 0.27
CA SER A 109 14.01 -1.80 -0.50
C SER A 109 13.06 -2.87 -1.02
N GLY A 110 11.75 -2.70 -0.81
CA GLY A 110 10.72 -3.65 -1.21
C GLY A 110 10.55 -4.84 -0.25
N ASN A 111 11.23 -4.87 0.90
CA ASN A 111 11.11 -5.95 1.85
C ASN A 111 9.89 -5.78 2.75
N TYR A 112 9.31 -6.90 3.18
CA TYR A 112 8.25 -6.91 4.18
C TYR A 112 8.44 -8.04 5.20
N VAL A 113 7.86 -7.85 6.38
CA VAL A 113 7.83 -8.82 7.48
C VAL A 113 6.45 -8.82 8.10
N VAL A 114 5.89 -10.00 8.30
CA VAL A 114 4.66 -10.23 9.08
C VAL A 114 5.01 -11.10 10.28
N PRO A 115 5.32 -10.52 11.44
CA PRO A 115 5.66 -11.26 12.66
C PRO A 115 4.42 -11.64 13.45
N GLY A 116 4.59 -12.52 14.44
CA GLY A 116 3.57 -12.82 15.45
C GLY A 116 2.44 -13.73 14.96
N LEU A 117 2.67 -14.49 13.90
CA LEU A 117 1.70 -15.41 13.32
C LEU A 117 1.60 -16.69 14.16
N PRO A 118 0.38 -17.10 14.58
CA PRO A 118 0.12 -18.45 15.06
C PRO A 118 0.49 -19.52 14.02
N ALA A 119 0.83 -20.72 14.47
CA ALA A 119 1.08 -21.82 13.56
C ALA A 119 -0.17 -22.16 12.73
N GLY A 120 0.03 -22.46 11.43
CA GLY A 120 -1.05 -22.82 10.52
C GLY A 120 -0.77 -22.50 9.07
N MET A 121 -1.78 -22.67 8.23
CA MET A 121 -1.70 -22.35 6.80
C MET A 121 -2.24 -20.95 6.54
N TYR A 122 -1.51 -20.19 5.75
CA TYR A 122 -1.83 -18.82 5.37
C TYR A 122 -1.87 -18.65 3.86
N LEU A 123 -2.81 -17.84 3.41
CA LEU A 123 -2.81 -17.24 2.09
C LEU A 123 -2.11 -15.88 2.19
N VAL A 124 -1.11 -15.65 1.35
CA VAL A 124 -0.36 -14.40 1.26
C VAL A 124 -0.58 -13.81 -0.12
N CYS A 125 -1.07 -12.59 -0.18
CA CYS A 125 -1.40 -11.86 -1.39
C CYS A 125 -0.72 -10.50 -1.39
N GLU A 126 -0.33 -10.02 -2.58
CA GLU A 126 -0.04 -8.59 -2.76
C GLU A 126 -1.27 -7.85 -3.31
N ASP A 127 -1.40 -6.59 -2.96
CA ASP A 127 -2.37 -5.70 -3.59
C ASP A 127 -1.69 -4.96 -4.75
N ILE A 128 -2.00 -5.42 -5.99
CA ILE A 128 -1.35 -4.92 -7.21
C ILE A 128 -1.75 -3.46 -7.43
N GLN A 129 -0.77 -2.57 -7.49
CA GLN A 129 -1.01 -1.15 -7.70
C GLN A 129 -1.39 -0.84 -9.14
N THR A 130 -2.21 0.21 -9.31
CA THR A 130 -2.61 0.70 -10.63
C THR A 130 -1.38 1.02 -11.49
N GLY A 131 -1.38 0.56 -12.74
CA GLY A 131 -0.26 0.74 -13.67
C GLY A 131 0.79 -0.38 -13.60
N PHE A 132 0.52 -1.45 -12.85
CA PHE A 132 1.37 -2.62 -12.77
C PHE A 132 0.60 -3.90 -13.10
N GLN A 133 1.33 -4.93 -13.51
CA GLN A 133 0.86 -6.29 -13.61
C GLN A 133 1.81 -7.22 -12.85
N GLU A 134 1.25 -8.17 -12.12
CA GLU A 134 2.03 -9.22 -11.47
C GLU A 134 2.63 -10.18 -12.51
N THR A 135 3.88 -10.55 -12.33
CA THR A 135 4.59 -11.54 -13.16
C THR A 135 5.06 -12.75 -12.35
N PHE A 136 5.05 -12.63 -11.04
CA PHE A 136 5.41 -13.71 -10.13
C PHE A 136 4.72 -13.53 -8.77
N PRO A 137 4.12 -14.63 -8.22
CA PRO A 137 4.16 -16.01 -8.69
C PRO A 137 3.34 -16.23 -9.98
N THR A 138 3.70 -17.25 -10.75
CA THR A 138 2.99 -17.62 -12.00
C THR A 138 1.88 -18.65 -11.79
N SER A 139 1.79 -19.19 -10.58
CA SER A 139 0.77 -20.16 -10.17
C SER A 139 0.59 -20.13 -8.66
N GLY A 140 -0.63 -20.35 -8.20
CA GLY A 140 -0.96 -20.32 -6.78
C GLY A 140 -2.45 -20.09 -6.57
N PRO A 141 -2.88 -19.84 -5.34
CA PRO A 141 -4.25 -19.46 -5.03
C PRO A 141 -4.56 -18.06 -5.60
N THR A 142 -5.82 -17.86 -5.99
CA THR A 142 -6.30 -16.56 -6.47
C THR A 142 -6.47 -15.61 -5.31
N CYS A 143 -5.94 -14.41 -5.44
CA CYS A 143 -6.12 -13.27 -4.56
C CYS A 143 -7.24 -12.34 -5.07
N THR A 144 -7.51 -11.25 -4.36
CA THR A 144 -8.40 -10.17 -4.85
C THR A 144 -7.80 -9.54 -6.10
N THR A 145 -6.49 -9.34 -6.08
CA THR A 145 -5.68 -8.94 -7.23
C THR A 145 -4.56 -9.98 -7.41
N GLY A 146 -4.43 -10.57 -8.59
CA GLY A 146 -3.35 -11.49 -8.93
C GLY A 146 -3.41 -12.87 -8.28
N ILE A 147 -2.23 -13.43 -8.07
CA ILE A 147 -1.97 -14.79 -7.57
C ILE A 147 -1.14 -14.69 -6.29
N GLY A 148 -1.47 -15.51 -5.30
CA GLY A 148 -0.76 -15.51 -4.02
C GLY A 148 -0.01 -16.79 -3.73
N TRP A 149 0.43 -16.88 -2.48
CA TRP A 149 1.13 -18.01 -1.92
C TRP A 149 0.31 -18.70 -0.84
N THR A 150 0.39 -20.03 -0.78
CA THR A 150 -0.04 -20.78 0.40
C THR A 150 1.19 -21.16 1.21
N ILE A 151 1.27 -20.64 2.43
CA ILE A 151 2.43 -20.77 3.32
C ILE A 151 2.04 -21.50 4.60
N SER A 152 2.81 -22.52 4.98
CA SER A 152 2.70 -23.15 6.29
C SER A 152 3.66 -22.46 7.26
N VAL A 153 3.11 -21.88 8.31
CA VAL A 153 3.85 -21.25 9.40
C VAL A 153 3.87 -22.20 10.60
N PHE A 154 5.03 -22.33 11.24
CA PHE A 154 5.22 -23.11 12.44
C PHE A 154 5.67 -22.17 13.58
N ASP A 155 5.46 -22.62 14.82
CA ASP A 155 5.92 -21.86 15.99
C ASP A 155 7.44 -21.66 15.95
N ASN A 156 7.87 -20.45 16.28
CA ASN A 156 9.28 -20.03 16.26
C ASN A 156 9.98 -20.24 14.91
N SER A 157 9.24 -20.23 13.80
CA SER A 157 9.79 -20.35 12.46
C SER A 157 9.58 -19.07 11.66
N GLU A 158 10.46 -18.87 10.68
CA GLU A 158 10.34 -17.85 9.65
C GLU A 158 10.17 -18.52 8.30
N SER A 159 9.09 -18.18 7.60
CA SER A 159 8.88 -18.56 6.20
C SER A 159 9.43 -17.45 5.33
N GLN A 160 10.56 -17.70 4.66
CA GLN A 160 11.30 -16.75 3.85
C GLN A 160 10.98 -16.90 2.36
N PHE A 161 11.33 -15.86 1.58
CA PHE A 161 11.22 -15.84 0.11
C PHE A 161 9.78 -15.93 -0.40
N VAL A 162 8.84 -15.36 0.33
CA VAL A 162 7.46 -15.17 -0.15
C VAL A 162 7.44 -13.91 -1.01
N ASP A 163 7.96 -14.04 -2.23
CA ASP A 163 8.28 -12.91 -3.09
C ASP A 163 7.22 -12.68 -4.16
N PHE A 164 7.06 -11.42 -4.56
CA PHE A 164 6.23 -10.98 -5.66
C PHE A 164 7.04 -10.15 -6.64
N ARG A 165 6.67 -10.20 -7.93
CA ARG A 165 7.30 -9.40 -8.97
C ARG A 165 6.25 -8.78 -9.86
N ASN A 166 6.54 -7.56 -10.28
CA ASN A 166 5.65 -6.75 -11.07
C ASN A 166 6.36 -6.06 -12.22
N LEU A 167 5.64 -5.88 -13.32
CA LEU A 167 6.06 -5.04 -14.44
C LEU A 167 5.12 -3.83 -14.54
N PRO A 168 5.66 -2.64 -14.81
CA PRO A 168 4.85 -1.50 -15.23
C PRO A 168 4.11 -1.81 -16.55
N LEU A 169 2.86 -1.34 -16.67
CA LEU A 169 2.03 -1.45 -17.88
C LEU A 169 2.34 -0.35 -18.90
#